data_03eb4246e0789a9fbfead9d0a18cf5d8
#
_entry.id   03eb4246e0789a9fbfead9d0a18cf5d8
#
_cell.length_a   1.000
_cell.length_b   1.000
_cell.length_c   1.000
_cell.angle_alpha   90.00
_cell.angle_beta   90.00
_cell.angle_gamma   90.00
#
_symmetry.space_group_name_H-M   'P 1'
#
loop_
_entity.id
_entity.type
_entity.pdbx_description
1 polymer ?
#
loop_
_entity_poly.entity_id
_entity_poly.type
_entity_poly.pdbx_seq_one_letter_code
_entity_poly.pdbx_strand_id
1 'polypeptide(L)'
;MALAMGMSLFVSSCNDSGENGIDDARGELVPVVFDSPSINMITRATETEFGIGDAINITAVNKSVTQSDHIENENYADNVKYVSDGTEFTAEYKPILNYSNPEAANELVYYATYPYRENLAPQFLFSVGTYQNTVSSLSNSDLSMQKYASKAHSVNLQLKHMLCNVEISITGTDLDQKKISGGRLINMYHTVTVDQNAQTVTTDLDSSKRHATIFANVTRNTDTEYRFCAIVAPQTIEANQHFVSIELGSTTLELRSANAVTLNSGRKYVFECNIDGNTASANLYSSDFDSSNDGTQNSAARMISASEWE
;
A
#
# COMPACT_ATOMS: atom_id res chain seq x y z
N MET A 1 -2.75 3.26 39.38
CA MET A 1 -3.58 2.12 39.82
C MET A 1 -4.89 2.23 39.05
N ALA A 2 -4.95 1.69 37.86
CA ALA A 2 -6.12 1.72 36.98
C ALA A 2 -6.59 0.27 36.78
N LEU A 3 -7.85 0.04 37.15
CA LEU A 3 -8.52 -1.24 37.22
C LEU A 3 -8.99 -1.59 35.79
N ALA A 4 -8.45 -2.64 35.22
CA ALA A 4 -8.99 -3.22 33.98
C ALA A 4 -10.27 -3.99 34.32
N MET A 5 -11.41 -3.52 33.82
CA MET A 5 -12.69 -4.19 33.90
C MET A 5 -12.85 -5.10 32.70
N GLY A 6 -12.51 -6.37 32.88
CA GLY A 6 -12.83 -7.41 31.89
C GLY A 6 -14.36 -7.63 31.84
N MET A 7 -14.96 -7.31 30.71
CA MET A 7 -16.38 -7.54 30.45
C MET A 7 -16.54 -8.93 29.85
N SER A 8 -16.77 -9.94 30.72
CA SER A 8 -17.17 -11.27 30.29
C SER A 8 -18.66 -11.22 29.89
N LEU A 9 -18.91 -11.31 28.60
CA LEU A 9 -20.26 -11.54 28.07
C LEU A 9 -20.66 -13.00 28.33
N PHE A 10 -21.47 -13.24 29.37
CA PHE A 10 -22.21 -14.47 29.49
C PHE A 10 -23.36 -14.48 28.50
N VAL A 11 -23.22 -15.27 27.43
CA VAL A 11 -24.37 -15.62 26.59
C VAL A 11 -25.14 -16.71 27.34
N SER A 12 -26.28 -16.32 27.90
CA SER A 12 -27.23 -17.28 28.49
C SER A 12 -27.83 -18.12 27.37
N SER A 13 -27.38 -19.34 27.23
CA SER A 13 -28.02 -20.37 26.40
C SER A 13 -29.33 -20.75 27.04
N CYS A 14 -30.44 -20.48 26.37
CA CYS A 14 -31.72 -21.12 26.67
C CYS A 14 -31.60 -22.62 26.32
N ASN A 15 -31.60 -23.42 27.34
CA ASN A 15 -31.64 -24.87 27.23
C ASN A 15 -33.09 -25.27 26.90
N ASP A 16 -33.38 -25.55 25.64
CA ASP A 16 -34.60 -26.25 25.24
C ASP A 16 -34.24 -27.74 25.11
N SER A 17 -34.67 -28.50 26.09
CA SER A 17 -34.48 -29.94 26.18
C SER A 17 -35.47 -30.65 25.27
N GLY A 18 -35.03 -31.04 24.09
CA GLY A 18 -35.82 -31.81 23.12
C GLY A 18 -35.00 -32.42 21.99
N GLU A 19 -34.54 -33.65 22.21
CA GLU A 19 -34.24 -34.72 21.23
C GLU A 19 -33.16 -34.53 20.17
N ASN A 20 -32.26 -35.52 20.22
CA ASN A 20 -31.23 -35.91 19.27
C ASN A 20 -30.02 -34.97 19.19
N GLY A 21 -29.06 -35.24 20.09
CA GLY A 21 -27.67 -34.84 19.95
C GLY A 21 -27.08 -35.37 18.65
N ILE A 22 -27.30 -34.70 17.57
CA ILE A 22 -26.34 -34.64 16.49
C ILE A 22 -25.26 -33.72 17.05
N ASP A 23 -24.23 -34.35 17.61
CA ASP A 23 -22.96 -33.68 17.88
C ASP A 23 -22.63 -32.95 16.58
N ASP A 24 -22.77 -31.62 16.55
CA ASP A 24 -22.51 -30.89 15.32
C ASP A 24 -21.01 -30.96 15.03
N ALA A 25 -20.66 -31.98 14.22
CA ALA A 25 -19.29 -32.27 13.86
C ALA A 25 -18.51 -31.06 13.31
N ARG A 26 -19.23 -29.94 13.05
CA ARG A 26 -18.64 -28.69 12.55
C ARG A 26 -17.92 -27.90 13.64
N GLY A 27 -18.22 -28.13 14.90
CA GLY A 27 -17.73 -27.33 16.02
C GLY A 27 -18.44 -25.97 16.11
N GLU A 28 -17.88 -25.08 16.93
CA GLU A 28 -18.42 -23.71 17.13
C GLU A 28 -18.00 -22.77 16.00
N LEU A 29 -18.81 -21.73 15.77
CA LEU A 29 -18.41 -20.60 14.93
C LEU A 29 -17.50 -19.67 15.74
N VAL A 30 -16.29 -19.47 15.24
CA VAL A 30 -15.28 -18.63 15.87
C VAL A 30 -14.88 -17.47 14.95
N PRO A 31 -14.50 -16.31 15.51
CA PRO A 31 -14.00 -15.20 14.73
C PRO A 31 -12.75 -15.57 13.91
N VAL A 32 -12.71 -15.08 12.67
CA VAL A 32 -11.49 -15.08 11.86
C VAL A 32 -10.69 -13.84 12.22
N VAL A 33 -9.42 -14.03 12.52
CA VAL A 33 -8.43 -12.98 12.74
C VAL A 33 -7.36 -13.05 11.65
N PHE A 34 -6.74 -11.92 11.35
CA PHE A 34 -5.67 -11.87 10.36
C PHE A 34 -4.39 -11.44 11.08
N ASP A 35 -3.36 -12.30 10.99
CA ASP A 35 -2.05 -11.93 11.50
C ASP A 35 -1.60 -10.67 10.79
N SER A 36 -1.10 -9.70 11.56
CA SER A 36 -0.52 -8.49 10.98
C SER A 36 0.77 -8.90 10.27
N PRO A 37 0.78 -8.95 8.93
CA PRO A 37 2.01 -9.29 8.25
C PRO A 37 3.00 -8.17 8.47
N SER A 38 4.27 -8.52 8.59
CA SER A 38 5.31 -7.57 8.28
C SER A 38 5.15 -7.23 6.80
N ILE A 39 4.49 -6.12 6.49
CA ILE A 39 4.65 -5.55 5.16
C ILE A 39 6.08 -5.06 5.13
N ASN A 40 6.86 -5.54 4.17
CA ASN A 40 8.12 -4.91 3.81
C ASN A 40 7.81 -3.52 3.22
N MET A 41 7.22 -2.64 4.04
CA MET A 41 6.98 -1.26 3.69
C MET A 41 8.29 -0.49 3.78
N ILE A 42 9.10 -0.57 2.73
CA ILE A 42 10.29 0.28 2.57
C ILE A 42 9.90 1.78 2.44
N THR A 43 8.62 2.11 2.44
CA THR A 43 8.13 3.49 2.43
C THR A 43 8.29 4.21 3.77
N ARG A 44 8.37 3.47 4.87
CA ARG A 44 8.74 4.06 6.17
C ARG A 44 10.20 3.74 6.40
N ALA A 45 11.04 4.73 6.58
CA ALA A 45 12.48 4.57 6.82
C ALA A 45 12.81 3.69 8.05
N THR A 46 11.79 3.22 8.80
CA THR A 46 11.95 2.46 10.04
C THR A 46 10.83 1.45 10.34
N GLU A 47 9.73 1.35 9.56
CA GLU A 47 8.59 0.51 9.93
C GLU A 47 8.25 -0.51 8.82
N THR A 48 8.46 -1.78 9.15
CA THR A 48 8.13 -2.96 8.31
C THR A 48 6.78 -3.58 8.67
N GLU A 49 5.99 -2.92 9.55
CA GLU A 49 4.78 -3.49 10.15
C GLU A 49 3.63 -2.49 10.12
N PHE A 50 2.41 -2.99 10.11
CA PHE A 50 1.23 -2.15 10.30
C PHE A 50 1.25 -1.56 11.71
N GLY A 51 1.00 -0.26 11.79
CA GLY A 51 0.87 0.43 13.07
C GLY A 51 -0.47 0.13 13.75
N ILE A 52 -0.52 0.37 15.07
CA ILE A 52 -1.77 0.33 15.83
C ILE A 52 -2.76 1.33 15.22
N GLY A 53 -3.95 0.85 14.87
CA GLY A 53 -5.02 1.65 14.27
C GLY A 53 -5.04 1.65 12.73
N ASP A 54 -4.02 1.08 12.06
CA ASP A 54 -4.12 0.81 10.64
C ASP A 54 -5.30 -0.12 10.35
N ALA A 55 -6.02 0.11 9.27
CA ALA A 55 -7.23 -0.63 8.97
C ALA A 55 -7.27 -1.13 7.54
N ILE A 56 -7.82 -2.33 7.37
CA ILE A 56 -8.00 -3.00 6.08
C ILE A 56 -9.46 -3.34 5.83
N ASN A 57 -9.84 -3.42 4.55
CA ASN A 57 -11.09 -4.06 4.13
C ASN A 57 -10.86 -5.56 3.97
N ILE A 58 -11.80 -6.35 4.48
CA ILE A 58 -11.89 -7.78 4.17
C ILE A 58 -13.26 -8.09 3.58
N THR A 59 -13.29 -8.58 2.35
CA THR A 59 -14.45 -9.23 1.75
C THR A 59 -14.15 -10.74 1.69
N ALA A 60 -15.12 -11.57 2.09
CA ALA A 60 -14.97 -13.02 2.07
C ALA A 60 -16.00 -13.66 1.14
N VAL A 61 -15.54 -14.58 0.28
CA VAL A 61 -16.39 -15.39 -0.61
C VAL A 61 -16.34 -16.83 -0.11
N ASN A 62 -17.48 -17.48 0.06
CA ASN A 62 -17.56 -18.89 0.45
C ASN A 62 -17.47 -19.79 -0.77
N LYS A 63 -16.27 -20.17 -1.14
CA LYS A 63 -15.99 -21.06 -2.28
C LYS A 63 -16.62 -22.44 -2.14
N SER A 64 -16.82 -22.91 -0.92
CA SER A 64 -17.48 -24.19 -0.66
C SER A 64 -18.96 -24.19 -1.07
N VAL A 65 -19.60 -23.02 -1.10
CA VAL A 65 -21.02 -22.86 -1.46
C VAL A 65 -21.19 -22.38 -2.90
N THR A 66 -20.52 -21.30 -3.26
CA THR A 66 -20.71 -20.63 -4.56
C THR A 66 -19.98 -21.35 -5.70
N GLN A 67 -18.99 -22.17 -5.40
CA GLN A 67 -18.04 -22.73 -6.37
C GLN A 67 -17.31 -21.67 -7.22
N SER A 68 -17.45 -20.39 -6.82
CA SER A 68 -16.77 -19.24 -7.36
C SER A 68 -15.80 -18.72 -6.32
N ASP A 69 -14.75 -18.09 -6.79
CA ASP A 69 -13.79 -17.39 -5.94
C ASP A 69 -13.78 -15.88 -6.22
N HIS A 70 -14.85 -15.37 -6.87
CA HIS A 70 -14.98 -13.96 -7.22
C HIS A 70 -15.92 -13.24 -6.27
N ILE A 71 -15.60 -11.97 -5.98
CA ILE A 71 -16.52 -11.06 -5.30
C ILE A 71 -17.72 -10.84 -6.19
N GLU A 72 -18.91 -11.11 -5.65
CA GLU A 72 -20.21 -10.97 -6.32
C GLU A 72 -21.14 -10.08 -5.47
N ASN A 73 -22.43 -10.07 -5.80
CA ASN A 73 -23.42 -9.23 -5.07
C ASN A 73 -23.78 -9.79 -3.68
N GLU A 74 -23.61 -11.10 -3.47
CA GLU A 74 -23.93 -11.76 -2.20
C GLU A 74 -22.71 -12.59 -1.77
N ASN A 75 -21.79 -11.94 -1.06
CA ASN A 75 -20.63 -12.58 -0.51
C ASN A 75 -20.91 -13.14 0.89
N TYR A 76 -20.02 -13.97 1.38
CA TYR A 76 -20.09 -14.46 2.76
C TYR A 76 -19.97 -13.32 3.77
N ALA A 77 -19.12 -12.34 3.47
CA ALA A 77 -19.01 -11.08 4.19
C ALA A 77 -18.48 -9.99 3.24
N ASP A 78 -19.02 -8.79 3.37
CA ASP A 78 -18.67 -7.64 2.53
C ASP A 78 -18.02 -6.54 3.36
N ASN A 79 -16.86 -6.05 2.89
CA ASN A 79 -16.22 -4.84 3.38
C ASN A 79 -16.09 -4.75 4.91
N VAL A 80 -15.79 -5.85 5.56
CA VAL A 80 -15.59 -5.85 7.00
C VAL A 80 -14.31 -5.09 7.31
N LYS A 81 -14.41 -4.10 8.19
CA LYS A 81 -13.26 -3.33 8.67
C LYS A 81 -12.53 -4.13 9.73
N TYR A 82 -11.28 -4.39 9.48
CA TYR A 82 -10.34 -4.99 10.42
C TYR A 82 -9.28 -3.95 10.80
N VAL A 83 -8.99 -3.84 12.09
CA VAL A 83 -8.07 -2.83 12.65
C VAL A 83 -6.91 -3.54 13.33
N SER A 84 -5.72 -3.06 13.07
CA SER A 84 -4.48 -3.58 13.66
C SER A 84 -4.30 -3.10 15.09
N ASP A 85 -3.93 -4.01 15.98
CA ASP A 85 -3.42 -3.71 17.33
C ASP A 85 -1.89 -3.67 17.39
N GLY A 86 -1.22 -3.84 16.24
CA GLY A 86 0.23 -3.94 16.10
C GLY A 86 0.72 -5.38 15.96
N THR A 87 -0.11 -6.40 16.24
CA THR A 87 0.23 -7.82 16.13
C THR A 87 -0.74 -8.59 15.23
N GLU A 88 -2.02 -8.25 15.30
CA GLU A 88 -3.06 -8.86 14.47
C GLU A 88 -4.11 -7.83 14.08
N PHE A 89 -4.90 -8.18 13.07
CA PHE A 89 -6.07 -7.44 12.65
C PHE A 89 -7.33 -8.12 13.18
N THR A 90 -8.11 -7.39 13.97
CA THR A 90 -9.42 -7.82 14.48
C THR A 90 -10.53 -6.96 13.90
N ALA A 91 -11.71 -7.56 13.74
CA ALA A 91 -12.85 -6.81 13.22
C ALA A 91 -13.30 -5.72 14.20
N GLU A 92 -13.47 -4.49 13.68
CA GLU A 92 -13.95 -3.35 14.49
C GLU A 92 -15.37 -3.58 15.00
N TYR A 93 -16.20 -4.32 14.26
CA TYR A 93 -17.60 -4.52 14.62
C TYR A 93 -18.04 -5.99 14.55
N LYS A 94 -18.44 -6.50 13.40
CA LYS A 94 -18.90 -7.89 13.23
C LYS A 94 -17.80 -8.70 12.56
N PRO A 95 -17.17 -9.67 13.27
CA PRO A 95 -16.14 -10.46 12.65
C PRO A 95 -16.71 -11.43 11.61
N ILE A 96 -15.88 -11.79 10.65
CA ILE A 96 -16.11 -12.95 9.80
C ILE A 96 -15.97 -14.18 10.69
N LEU A 97 -16.92 -15.11 10.62
CA LEU A 97 -16.93 -16.34 11.42
C LEU A 97 -16.58 -17.54 10.54
N ASN A 98 -15.93 -18.54 11.11
CA ASN A 98 -15.76 -19.85 10.48
C ASN A 98 -15.86 -20.95 11.54
N TYR A 99 -16.11 -22.20 11.13
CA TYR A 99 -16.19 -23.31 12.06
C TYR A 99 -14.82 -23.63 12.66
N SER A 100 -14.79 -23.91 13.97
CA SER A 100 -13.55 -24.24 14.70
C SER A 100 -12.97 -25.58 14.30
N ASN A 101 -13.80 -26.54 13.83
CA ASN A 101 -13.33 -27.81 13.28
C ASN A 101 -12.79 -27.60 11.85
N PRO A 102 -11.50 -27.77 11.56
CA PRO A 102 -10.91 -27.56 10.24
C PRO A 102 -11.50 -28.44 9.12
N GLU A 103 -12.00 -29.65 9.48
CA GLU A 103 -12.61 -30.56 8.50
C GLU A 103 -13.96 -30.04 8.01
N ALA A 104 -14.68 -29.33 8.87
CA ALA A 104 -15.98 -28.77 8.55
C ALA A 104 -15.93 -27.27 8.22
N ALA A 105 -14.81 -26.62 8.41
CA ALA A 105 -14.63 -25.20 8.11
C ALA A 105 -14.82 -24.92 6.63
N ASN A 106 -15.51 -23.81 6.33
CA ASN A 106 -15.68 -23.32 4.98
C ASN A 106 -14.32 -22.88 4.39
N GLU A 107 -14.08 -23.23 3.14
CA GLU A 107 -12.99 -22.61 2.38
C GLU A 107 -13.44 -21.22 1.97
N LEU A 108 -12.95 -20.22 2.70
CA LEU A 108 -13.22 -18.80 2.42
C LEU A 108 -12.09 -18.20 1.61
N VAL A 109 -12.44 -17.48 0.57
CA VAL A 109 -11.51 -16.65 -0.21
C VAL A 109 -11.62 -15.23 0.31
N TYR A 110 -10.54 -14.75 0.91
CA TYR A 110 -10.45 -13.40 1.47
C TYR A 110 -9.84 -12.46 0.45
N TYR A 111 -10.46 -11.31 0.30
CA TYR A 111 -9.95 -10.17 -0.43
C TYR A 111 -9.61 -9.09 0.56
N ALA A 112 -8.33 -8.90 0.82
CA ALA A 112 -7.81 -7.88 1.70
C ALA A 112 -7.36 -6.66 0.89
N THR A 113 -7.71 -5.46 1.33
CA THR A 113 -7.33 -4.20 0.70
C THR A 113 -6.95 -3.16 1.75
N TYR A 114 -5.80 -2.55 1.61
CA TYR A 114 -5.30 -1.42 2.42
C TYR A 114 -5.09 -0.20 1.52
N PRO A 115 -5.32 1.03 1.99
CA PRO A 115 -5.98 1.39 3.24
C PRO A 115 -7.49 1.13 3.23
N TYR A 116 -8.08 0.99 4.42
CA TYR A 116 -9.52 0.81 4.57
C TYR A 116 -10.32 1.94 3.89
N ARG A 117 -11.41 1.55 3.22
CA ARG A 117 -12.38 2.46 2.60
C ARG A 117 -13.79 1.94 2.81
N GLU A 118 -14.70 2.84 3.12
CA GLU A 118 -16.13 2.50 3.18
C GLU A 118 -16.67 2.14 1.79
N ASN A 119 -17.59 1.19 1.75
CA ASN A 119 -18.35 0.80 0.55
C ASN A 119 -17.46 0.43 -0.66
N LEU A 120 -16.43 -0.38 -0.43
CA LEU A 120 -15.52 -0.80 -1.48
C LEU A 120 -16.20 -1.76 -2.47
N ALA A 121 -16.34 -1.35 -3.72
CA ALA A 121 -16.86 -2.21 -4.79
C ALA A 121 -15.78 -3.18 -5.32
N PRO A 122 -16.16 -4.30 -6.00
CA PRO A 122 -15.19 -5.20 -6.63
C PRO A 122 -14.24 -4.50 -7.59
N GLN A 123 -14.73 -3.48 -8.28
CA GLN A 123 -13.93 -2.52 -9.04
C GLN A 123 -14.19 -1.11 -8.51
N PHE A 124 -13.13 -0.35 -8.28
CA PHE A 124 -13.23 1.01 -7.74
C PHE A 124 -12.10 1.91 -8.24
N LEU A 125 -12.29 3.22 -8.11
CA LEU A 125 -11.26 4.20 -8.39
C LEU A 125 -10.45 4.47 -7.13
N PHE A 126 -9.14 4.45 -7.27
CA PHE A 126 -8.20 4.86 -6.23
C PHE A 126 -7.35 6.02 -6.75
N SER A 127 -7.26 7.09 -5.95
CA SER A 127 -6.38 8.22 -6.25
C SER A 127 -5.32 8.35 -5.18
N VAL A 128 -4.06 8.40 -5.60
CA VAL A 128 -2.96 8.76 -4.70
C VAL A 128 -3.10 10.21 -4.26
N GLY A 129 -2.81 10.48 -3.01
CA GLY A 129 -2.82 11.84 -2.49
C GLY A 129 -1.77 12.72 -3.19
N THR A 130 -2.14 13.97 -3.48
CA THR A 130 -1.19 14.95 -4.00
C THR A 130 -0.28 15.53 -2.92
N TYR A 131 -0.68 15.46 -1.65
CA TYR A 131 0.14 15.85 -0.50
C TYR A 131 0.54 14.61 0.27
N GLN A 132 1.75 14.10 0.01
CA GLN A 132 2.32 12.92 0.66
C GLN A 132 3.49 13.30 1.58
N ASN A 133 3.51 14.52 2.09
CA ASN A 133 4.61 15.11 2.86
C ASN A 133 4.66 14.66 4.34
N THR A 134 3.79 13.75 4.74
CA THR A 134 3.82 13.09 6.05
C THR A 134 3.76 11.57 5.89
N VAL A 135 4.24 10.83 6.90
CA VAL A 135 4.17 9.36 6.91
C VAL A 135 2.74 8.88 6.70
N SER A 136 1.77 9.47 7.41
CA SER A 136 0.36 9.08 7.30
C SER A 136 -0.21 9.35 5.90
N SER A 137 0.06 10.51 5.30
CA SER A 137 -0.43 10.83 3.95
C SER A 137 0.22 9.97 2.88
N LEU A 138 1.49 9.58 3.06
CA LEU A 138 2.17 8.62 2.21
C LEU A 138 1.52 7.24 2.30
N SER A 139 1.31 6.73 3.52
CA SER A 139 0.68 5.43 3.76
C SER A 139 -0.75 5.36 3.21
N ASN A 140 -1.54 6.43 3.36
CA ASN A 140 -2.88 6.50 2.79
C ASN A 140 -2.91 6.51 1.25
N SER A 141 -1.77 6.80 0.62
CA SER A 141 -1.60 6.74 -0.84
C SER A 141 -1.10 5.37 -1.32
N ASP A 142 -0.74 4.47 -0.41
CA ASP A 142 -0.11 3.19 -0.72
C ASP A 142 -1.14 2.07 -0.74
N LEU A 143 -1.71 1.85 -1.92
CA LEU A 143 -2.67 0.76 -2.12
C LEU A 143 -1.97 -0.59 -2.10
N SER A 144 -2.41 -1.47 -1.20
CA SER A 144 -1.95 -2.85 -1.14
C SER A 144 -3.12 -3.82 -1.11
N MET A 145 -2.98 -4.96 -1.77
CA MET A 145 -4.04 -5.96 -1.88
C MET A 145 -3.50 -7.39 -1.78
N GLN A 146 -4.40 -8.28 -1.38
CA GLN A 146 -4.18 -9.73 -1.47
C GLN A 146 -5.50 -10.47 -1.64
N LYS A 147 -5.47 -11.53 -2.46
CA LYS A 147 -6.47 -12.59 -2.54
C LYS A 147 -5.87 -13.85 -1.93
N TYR A 148 -6.54 -14.45 -0.94
CA TYR A 148 -6.03 -15.64 -0.24
C TYR A 148 -7.15 -16.56 0.19
N ALA A 149 -7.04 -17.86 -0.10
CA ALA A 149 -8.01 -18.88 0.29
C ALA A 149 -7.53 -19.61 1.55
N SER A 150 -8.41 -19.73 2.54
CA SER A 150 -8.11 -20.44 3.77
C SER A 150 -9.37 -21.03 4.43
N LYS A 151 -9.19 -22.11 5.18
CA LYS A 151 -10.16 -22.67 6.12
C LYS A 151 -9.84 -22.27 7.58
N ALA A 152 -8.65 -21.74 7.81
CA ALA A 152 -8.18 -21.36 9.14
C ALA A 152 -8.92 -20.13 9.66
N HIS A 153 -8.98 -19.99 10.97
CA HIS A 153 -9.49 -18.79 11.65
C HIS A 153 -8.38 -17.83 12.10
N SER A 154 -7.11 -18.23 12.03
CA SER A 154 -5.97 -17.31 12.00
C SER A 154 -5.35 -17.38 10.61
N VAL A 155 -5.34 -16.23 9.91
CA VAL A 155 -4.97 -16.14 8.51
C VAL A 155 -3.79 -15.18 8.35
N ASN A 156 -2.68 -15.71 7.84
CA ASN A 156 -1.52 -14.86 7.55
C ASN A 156 -1.72 -14.18 6.20
N LEU A 157 -1.90 -12.86 6.22
CA LEU A 157 -1.99 -12.03 5.01
C LEU A 157 -0.60 -11.54 4.60
N GLN A 158 -0.38 -11.47 3.29
CA GLN A 158 0.82 -10.87 2.69
C GLN A 158 0.37 -9.90 1.61
N LEU A 159 -0.02 -8.70 2.03
CA LEU A 159 -0.48 -7.68 1.11
C LEU A 159 0.66 -7.25 0.18
N LYS A 160 0.35 -7.12 -1.11
CA LYS A 160 1.29 -6.67 -2.13
C LYS A 160 0.98 -5.24 -2.52
N HIS A 161 2.00 -4.42 -2.63
CA HIS A 161 1.87 -3.07 -3.14
C HIS A 161 1.40 -3.08 -4.60
N MET A 162 0.41 -2.27 -4.89
CA MET A 162 -0.22 -2.19 -6.22
C MET A 162 0.22 -0.97 -7.01
N LEU A 163 0.91 -0.04 -6.38
CA LEU A 163 1.39 1.20 -6.98
C LEU A 163 2.92 1.21 -7.06
N CYS A 164 3.49 2.35 -7.40
CA CYS A 164 4.94 2.51 -7.51
C CYS A 164 5.45 3.42 -6.40
N ASN A 165 6.54 3.04 -5.74
CA ASN A 165 7.30 3.92 -4.87
C ASN A 165 8.39 4.60 -5.69
N VAL A 166 8.40 5.92 -5.74
CA VAL A 166 9.46 6.70 -6.38
C VAL A 166 10.23 7.45 -5.30
N GLU A 167 11.51 7.12 -5.17
CA GLU A 167 12.46 7.78 -4.29
C GLU A 167 13.44 8.59 -5.11
N ILE A 168 13.67 9.82 -4.68
CA ILE A 168 14.72 10.69 -5.22
C ILE A 168 15.78 10.84 -4.14
N SER A 169 16.98 10.37 -4.42
CA SER A 169 18.15 10.50 -3.55
C SER A 169 19.09 11.54 -4.14
N ILE A 170 19.27 12.65 -3.44
CA ILE A 170 20.13 13.75 -3.85
C ILE A 170 21.40 13.67 -3.03
N THR A 171 22.54 13.62 -3.70
CA THR A 171 23.86 13.68 -3.09
C THR A 171 24.61 14.91 -3.61
N GLY A 172 25.52 15.42 -2.81
CA GLY A 172 26.34 16.57 -3.21
C GLY A 172 27.13 17.10 -2.02
N THR A 173 27.92 18.16 -2.27
CA THR A 173 28.59 18.91 -1.23
C THR A 173 27.76 20.14 -0.86
N ASP A 174 27.76 20.50 0.42
CA ASP A 174 27.13 21.70 0.95
C ASP A 174 25.61 21.76 0.63
N LEU A 175 24.92 20.64 0.72
CA LEU A 175 23.47 20.56 0.45
C LEU A 175 22.66 21.43 1.43
N ASP A 176 23.14 21.59 2.67
CA ASP A 176 22.58 22.49 3.67
C ASP A 176 22.60 23.95 3.19
N GLN A 177 23.70 24.38 2.55
CA GLN A 177 23.84 25.73 1.98
C GLN A 177 22.95 25.92 0.76
N LYS A 178 22.69 24.87 -0.01
CA LYS A 178 21.76 24.88 -1.14
C LYS A 178 20.30 25.00 -0.70
N LYS A 179 20.00 24.85 0.60
CA LYS A 179 18.68 25.05 1.20
C LYS A 179 17.59 24.27 0.43
N ILE A 180 17.79 22.95 0.28
CA ILE A 180 16.75 22.10 -0.27
C ILE A 180 15.55 22.16 0.67
N SER A 181 14.43 22.68 0.21
CA SER A 181 13.21 22.88 1.01
C SER A 181 12.08 21.94 0.69
N GLY A 182 12.18 21.22 -0.44
CA GLY A 182 11.15 20.26 -0.84
C GLY A 182 11.47 19.53 -2.12
N GLY A 183 10.74 18.45 -2.33
CA GLY A 183 10.76 17.65 -3.55
C GLY A 183 9.35 17.36 -4.00
N ARG A 184 9.14 17.39 -5.31
CA ARG A 184 7.83 17.12 -5.92
C ARG A 184 8.00 16.21 -7.13
N LEU A 185 7.05 15.30 -7.30
CA LEU A 185 6.85 14.63 -8.57
C LEU A 185 5.79 15.41 -9.34
N ILE A 186 6.11 15.81 -10.57
CA ILE A 186 5.26 16.68 -11.41
C ILE A 186 4.85 15.93 -12.67
N ASN A 187 3.74 16.35 -13.28
CA ASN A 187 3.19 15.75 -14.50
C ASN A 187 2.84 14.25 -14.35
N MET A 188 2.39 13.84 -13.17
CA MET A 188 2.03 12.46 -12.87
C MET A 188 0.54 12.19 -13.04
N TYR A 189 0.20 11.00 -13.52
CA TYR A 189 -1.12 10.44 -13.32
C TYR A 189 -1.26 10.01 -11.86
N HIS A 190 -2.43 10.17 -11.27
CA HIS A 190 -2.67 9.93 -9.86
C HIS A 190 -3.90 9.06 -9.56
N THR A 191 -4.63 8.64 -10.58
CA THR A 191 -5.84 7.82 -10.43
C THR A 191 -5.68 6.50 -11.16
N VAL A 192 -6.08 5.42 -10.49
CA VAL A 192 -6.12 4.07 -11.06
C VAL A 192 -7.51 3.47 -10.89
N THR A 193 -7.92 2.64 -11.83
CA THR A 193 -8.99 1.67 -11.64
C THR A 193 -8.41 0.42 -11.02
N VAL A 194 -8.98 -0.02 -9.92
CA VAL A 194 -8.59 -1.21 -9.17
C VAL A 194 -9.59 -2.31 -9.47
N ASP A 195 -9.12 -3.52 -9.76
CA ASP A 195 -9.92 -4.73 -9.87
C ASP A 195 -9.47 -5.72 -8.80
N GLN A 196 -10.31 -5.89 -7.77
CA GLN A 196 -10.02 -6.80 -6.66
C GLN A 196 -10.04 -8.26 -7.10
N ASN A 197 -10.92 -8.64 -8.01
CA ASN A 197 -11.00 -10.01 -8.51
C ASN A 197 -9.76 -10.41 -9.30
N ALA A 198 -9.29 -9.53 -10.16
CA ALA A 198 -8.09 -9.72 -10.97
C ALA A 198 -6.79 -9.42 -10.21
N GLN A 199 -6.86 -8.76 -9.04
CA GLN A 199 -5.70 -8.27 -8.30
C GLN A 199 -4.80 -7.37 -9.16
N THR A 200 -5.42 -6.43 -9.86
CA THR A 200 -4.72 -5.52 -10.79
C THR A 200 -5.13 -4.08 -10.61
N VAL A 201 -4.27 -3.18 -11.07
CA VAL A 201 -4.55 -1.76 -11.21
C VAL A 201 -4.28 -1.29 -12.63
N THR A 202 -5.12 -0.39 -13.12
CA THR A 202 -4.95 0.23 -14.44
C THR A 202 -5.02 1.73 -14.27
N THR A 203 -3.98 2.43 -14.71
CA THR A 203 -3.92 3.89 -14.61
C THR A 203 -4.89 4.55 -15.58
N ASP A 204 -5.64 5.54 -15.08
CA ASP A 204 -6.46 6.39 -15.90
C ASP A 204 -5.57 7.38 -16.68
N LEU A 205 -5.36 7.08 -17.96
CA LEU A 205 -4.50 7.83 -18.85
C LEU A 205 -5.22 9.02 -19.53
N ASP A 206 -6.33 9.48 -18.99
CA ASP A 206 -6.96 10.71 -19.48
C ASP A 206 -5.98 11.89 -19.33
N SER A 207 -5.56 12.44 -20.46
CA SER A 207 -4.55 13.52 -20.51
C SER A 207 -4.95 14.77 -19.74
N SER A 208 -6.26 15.00 -19.53
CA SER A 208 -6.77 16.08 -18.68
C SER A 208 -6.44 15.89 -17.19
N LYS A 209 -6.10 14.67 -16.78
CA LYS A 209 -5.77 14.28 -15.39
C LYS A 209 -4.27 14.09 -15.14
N ARG A 210 -3.43 14.38 -16.15
CA ARG A 210 -1.96 14.15 -16.09
C ARG A 210 -1.18 15.23 -15.33
N HIS A 211 -1.80 16.21 -14.75
CA HIS A 211 -1.07 17.37 -14.20
C HIS A 211 -0.96 17.37 -12.68
N ALA A 212 -1.06 16.21 -12.04
CA ALA A 212 -0.88 16.18 -10.60
C ALA A 212 0.58 16.51 -10.23
N THR A 213 0.72 17.40 -9.27
CA THR A 213 1.96 17.64 -8.55
C THR A 213 1.87 16.94 -7.21
N ILE A 214 2.74 15.97 -6.97
CA ILE A 214 2.76 15.20 -5.74
C ILE A 214 3.89 15.74 -4.86
N PHE A 215 3.52 16.31 -3.71
CA PHE A 215 4.46 16.75 -2.69
C PHE A 215 4.96 15.53 -1.93
N ALA A 216 6.23 15.22 -2.11
CA ALA A 216 6.83 14.02 -1.59
C ALA A 216 7.17 14.09 -0.10
N ASN A 217 7.26 12.94 0.55
CA ASN A 217 7.71 12.81 1.93
C ASN A 217 9.24 12.86 2.00
N VAL A 218 9.78 13.72 2.87
CA VAL A 218 11.22 13.80 3.10
C VAL A 218 11.61 12.69 4.07
N THR A 219 12.44 11.76 3.60
CA THR A 219 12.90 10.60 4.37
C THR A 219 14.29 10.80 4.96
N ARG A 220 15.08 11.68 4.38
CA ARG A 220 16.42 12.05 4.86
C ARG A 220 16.77 13.48 4.48
N ASN A 221 17.38 14.18 5.44
CA ASN A 221 17.91 15.53 5.23
C ASN A 221 19.20 15.70 6.04
N THR A 222 20.34 15.67 5.35
CA THR A 222 21.68 15.86 5.91
C THR A 222 22.51 16.80 5.02
N ASP A 223 23.67 17.19 5.47
CA ASP A 223 24.58 18.08 4.72
C ASP A 223 25.04 17.50 3.38
N THR A 224 25.03 16.17 3.24
CA THR A 224 25.54 15.47 2.06
C THR A 224 24.49 14.66 1.33
N GLU A 225 23.30 14.49 1.89
CA GLU A 225 22.24 13.67 1.32
C GLU A 225 20.86 14.20 1.69
N TYR A 226 20.02 14.30 0.67
CA TYR A 226 18.60 14.63 0.83
C TYR A 226 17.77 13.60 0.06
N ARG A 227 16.83 12.94 0.76
CA ARG A 227 15.94 11.96 0.14
C ARG A 227 14.48 12.35 0.34
N PHE A 228 13.70 12.12 -0.69
CA PHE A 228 12.25 12.18 -0.60
C PHE A 228 11.62 11.09 -1.44
N CYS A 229 10.43 10.64 -1.04
CA CYS A 229 9.70 9.60 -1.75
C CYS A 229 8.22 9.93 -1.87
N ALA A 230 7.59 9.34 -2.87
CA ALA A 230 6.16 9.41 -3.08
C ALA A 230 5.65 8.13 -3.74
N ILE A 231 4.40 7.80 -3.44
CA ILE A 231 3.65 6.77 -4.14
C ILE A 231 2.98 7.39 -5.36
N VAL A 232 3.11 6.73 -6.50
CA VAL A 232 2.53 7.17 -7.78
C VAL A 232 1.81 6.02 -8.48
N ALA A 233 0.85 6.34 -9.33
CA ALA A 233 0.21 5.36 -10.20
C ALA A 233 1.23 4.77 -11.20
N PRO A 234 1.12 3.48 -11.57
CA PRO A 234 1.92 2.89 -12.65
C PRO A 234 1.72 3.67 -13.94
N GLN A 235 2.81 4.13 -14.57
CA GLN A 235 2.73 4.99 -15.75
C GLN A 235 4.06 5.03 -16.50
N THR A 236 4.03 5.58 -17.71
CA THR A 236 5.26 5.89 -18.45
C THR A 236 5.57 7.38 -18.34
N ILE A 237 6.78 7.68 -17.86
CA ILE A 237 7.40 9.01 -17.97
C ILE A 237 7.98 9.07 -19.38
N GLU A 238 7.46 9.96 -20.21
CA GLU A 238 7.89 10.07 -21.60
C GLU A 238 9.31 10.63 -21.71
N ALA A 239 9.97 10.37 -22.84
CA ALA A 239 11.25 10.98 -23.14
C ALA A 239 11.13 12.51 -23.13
N ASN A 240 12.06 13.17 -22.48
CA ASN A 240 12.10 14.63 -22.24
C ASN A 240 10.96 15.19 -21.37
N GLN A 241 10.13 14.36 -20.78
CA GLN A 241 9.16 14.82 -19.79
C GLN A 241 9.86 15.24 -18.50
N HIS A 242 9.56 16.43 -18.00
CA HIS A 242 9.91 16.84 -16.64
C HIS A 242 9.01 16.11 -15.65
N PHE A 243 9.61 15.45 -14.66
CA PHE A 243 8.86 14.62 -13.73
C PHE A 243 9.24 14.84 -12.26
N VAL A 244 10.36 15.49 -11.98
CA VAL A 244 10.81 15.88 -10.64
C VAL A 244 11.08 17.35 -10.58
N SER A 245 10.65 18.01 -9.52
CA SER A 245 10.97 19.39 -9.19
C SER A 245 11.56 19.46 -7.78
N ILE A 246 12.73 20.06 -7.66
CA ILE A 246 13.49 20.20 -6.41
C ILE A 246 13.67 21.70 -6.14
N GLU A 247 13.28 22.13 -4.95
CA GLU A 247 13.45 23.52 -4.53
C GLU A 247 14.82 23.71 -3.85
N LEU A 248 15.66 24.55 -4.45
CA LEU A 248 17.01 24.90 -3.99
C LEU A 248 17.06 26.39 -3.62
N GLY A 249 16.68 26.74 -2.39
CA GLY A 249 16.60 28.15 -1.98
C GLY A 249 15.56 28.92 -2.80
N SER A 250 16.03 29.83 -3.66
CA SER A 250 15.18 30.61 -4.58
C SER A 250 15.10 30.04 -5.99
N THR A 251 15.79 28.94 -6.26
CA THR A 251 15.89 28.29 -7.58
C THR A 251 15.16 26.97 -7.57
N THR A 252 14.57 26.58 -8.68
CA THR A 252 13.97 25.27 -8.85
C THR A 252 14.77 24.47 -9.88
N LEU A 253 15.14 23.26 -9.54
CA LEU A 253 15.76 22.29 -10.43
C LEU A 253 14.70 21.30 -10.87
N GLU A 254 14.54 21.10 -12.17
CA GLU A 254 13.66 20.07 -12.70
C GLU A 254 14.44 18.97 -13.42
N LEU A 255 14.10 17.73 -13.09
CA LEU A 255 14.68 16.56 -13.76
C LEU A 255 13.76 16.10 -14.89
N ARG A 256 14.36 15.79 -16.02
CA ARG A 256 13.69 15.17 -17.17
C ARG A 256 14.39 13.88 -17.54
N SER A 257 13.62 12.90 -17.98
CA SER A 257 14.20 11.66 -18.50
C SER A 257 14.64 11.83 -19.95
N ALA A 258 15.87 11.45 -20.26
CA ALA A 258 16.34 11.43 -21.65
C ALA A 258 15.63 10.35 -22.49
N ASN A 259 15.19 9.27 -21.85
CA ASN A 259 14.46 8.16 -22.47
C ASN A 259 13.14 7.93 -21.73
N ALA A 260 12.17 7.29 -22.38
CA ALA A 260 10.97 6.88 -21.69
C ALA A 260 11.30 5.89 -20.56
N VAL A 261 10.66 6.07 -19.39
CA VAL A 261 10.78 5.22 -18.19
C VAL A 261 9.40 4.71 -17.81
N THR A 262 9.21 3.40 -17.84
CA THR A 262 7.96 2.78 -17.39
C THR A 262 8.03 2.43 -15.93
N LEU A 263 7.12 3.00 -15.13
CA LEU A 263 6.90 2.68 -13.73
C LEU A 263 5.83 1.59 -13.66
N ASN A 264 6.23 0.39 -13.27
CA ASN A 264 5.36 -0.77 -13.16
C ASN A 264 4.81 -0.93 -11.74
N SER A 265 3.59 -1.44 -11.62
CA SER A 265 2.93 -1.80 -10.35
C SER A 265 3.85 -2.68 -9.48
N GLY A 266 3.83 -2.45 -8.16
CA GLY A 266 4.60 -3.21 -7.18
C GLY A 266 6.12 -3.00 -7.25
N ARG A 267 6.58 -1.89 -7.85
CA ARG A 267 8.01 -1.62 -8.00
C ARG A 267 8.42 -0.35 -7.26
N LYS A 268 9.64 -0.38 -6.69
CA LYS A 268 10.35 0.79 -6.20
C LYS A 268 11.34 1.28 -7.27
N TYR A 269 11.41 2.59 -7.44
CA TYR A 269 12.32 3.29 -8.34
C TYR A 269 13.12 4.30 -7.55
N VAL A 270 14.43 4.24 -7.61
CA VAL A 270 15.35 5.18 -6.96
C VAL A 270 16.08 5.96 -8.05
N PHE A 271 15.86 7.26 -8.06
CA PHE A 271 16.61 8.19 -8.92
C PHE A 271 17.72 8.82 -8.07
N GLU A 272 18.94 8.38 -8.26
CA GLU A 272 20.11 8.97 -7.61
C GLU A 272 20.58 10.19 -8.39
N CYS A 273 20.42 11.36 -7.78
CA CYS A 273 20.81 12.64 -8.35
C CYS A 273 22.07 13.15 -7.67
N ASN A 274 23.10 13.48 -8.45
CA ASN A 274 24.27 14.19 -7.94
C ASN A 274 24.15 15.66 -8.37
N ILE A 275 24.19 16.57 -7.41
CA ILE A 275 24.17 18.01 -7.67
C ILE A 275 25.59 18.56 -7.44
N ASP A 276 26.26 18.94 -8.54
CA ASP A 276 27.54 19.61 -8.53
C ASP A 276 27.39 21.04 -9.11
N GLY A 277 27.53 22.01 -8.24
CA GLY A 277 27.22 23.40 -8.60
C GLY A 277 25.76 23.57 -9.00
N ASN A 278 25.53 24.02 -10.22
CA ASN A 278 24.20 24.24 -10.83
C ASN A 278 23.82 23.14 -11.82
N THR A 279 24.56 22.04 -11.87
CA THR A 279 24.26 20.90 -12.74
C THR A 279 23.83 19.70 -11.91
N ALA A 280 22.90 18.93 -12.42
CA ALA A 280 22.52 17.67 -11.82
C ALA A 280 22.55 16.54 -12.85
N SER A 281 23.03 15.38 -12.42
CA SER A 281 22.93 14.13 -13.17
C SER A 281 22.17 13.11 -12.32
N ALA A 282 21.43 12.21 -12.93
CA ALA A 282 20.72 11.20 -12.19
C ALA A 282 20.84 9.82 -12.84
N ASN A 283 20.95 8.80 -12.00
CA ASN A 283 20.86 7.38 -12.36
C ASN A 283 19.54 6.81 -11.84
N LEU A 284 18.98 5.84 -12.56
CA LEU A 284 17.75 5.15 -12.17
C LEU A 284 18.05 3.71 -11.77
N TYR A 285 17.56 3.31 -10.61
CA TYR A 285 17.54 1.92 -10.13
C TYR A 285 16.09 1.48 -9.91
N SER A 286 15.79 0.21 -10.10
CA SER A 286 14.49 -0.33 -9.76
C SER A 286 14.62 -1.70 -9.08
N SER A 287 13.76 -1.95 -8.10
CA SER A 287 13.65 -3.21 -7.35
C SER A 287 12.18 -3.56 -7.15
N ASP A 288 11.90 -4.78 -6.69
CA ASP A 288 10.55 -5.10 -6.22
C ASP A 288 10.22 -4.24 -5.00
N PHE A 289 8.99 -3.75 -4.92
CA PHE A 289 8.55 -2.88 -3.83
C PHE A 289 8.67 -3.61 -2.48
N ASP A 290 8.28 -4.90 -2.48
CA ASP A 290 8.30 -5.77 -1.30
C ASP A 290 9.70 -6.37 -0.99
N SER A 291 10.75 -6.03 -1.75
CA SER A 291 12.09 -6.55 -1.47
C SER A 291 12.79 -5.72 -0.41
N SER A 292 13.26 -6.38 0.65
CA SER A 292 14.11 -5.79 1.67
C SER A 292 15.53 -5.45 1.19
N ASN A 293 15.86 -5.79 -0.06
CA ASN A 293 17.15 -5.50 -0.64
C ASN A 293 17.24 -4.04 -1.08
N ASP A 294 18.00 -3.28 -0.32
CA ASP A 294 18.56 -2.00 -0.71
C ASP A 294 19.40 -2.22 -1.99
N GLY A 295 18.71 -2.06 -3.13
CA GLY A 295 19.32 -1.77 -4.41
C GLY A 295 20.45 -2.62 -4.92
N THR A 296 20.42 -3.95 -4.85
CA THR A 296 21.35 -4.76 -5.66
C THR A 296 20.83 -4.89 -7.09
N GLN A 297 21.37 -4.01 -7.90
CA GLN A 297 21.62 -4.10 -9.34
C GLN A 297 20.95 -5.27 -10.09
N ASN A 298 19.82 -5.00 -10.73
CA ASN A 298 19.39 -5.79 -11.88
C ASN A 298 18.63 -4.99 -12.94
N SER A 299 18.88 -3.71 -13.06
CA SER A 299 18.37 -2.95 -14.21
C SER A 299 19.42 -1.95 -14.67
N ALA A 300 19.59 -1.90 -15.97
CA ALA A 300 20.52 -0.97 -16.60
C ALA A 300 20.23 0.45 -16.09
N ALA A 301 21.22 1.03 -15.44
CA ALA A 301 21.19 2.43 -15.04
C ALA A 301 20.88 3.29 -16.28
N ARG A 302 19.84 4.11 -16.21
CA ARG A 302 19.49 5.04 -17.28
C ARG A 302 19.83 6.44 -16.81
N MET A 303 20.66 7.12 -17.57
CA MET A 303 21.00 8.53 -17.30
C MET A 303 19.79 9.43 -17.52
N ILE A 304 19.54 10.26 -16.54
CA ILE A 304 18.57 11.34 -16.57
C ILE A 304 19.35 12.65 -16.62
N SER A 305 18.95 13.59 -17.46
CA SER A 305 19.53 14.92 -17.50
C SER A 305 18.69 15.91 -16.70
N ALA A 306 19.34 16.80 -15.99
CA ALA A 306 18.69 17.93 -15.33
C ALA A 306 18.82 19.20 -16.18
N SER A 307 17.82 20.09 -16.08
CA SER A 307 17.87 21.42 -16.68
C SER A 307 17.52 22.46 -15.63
N GLU A 308 18.29 23.55 -15.59
CA GLU A 308 17.89 24.77 -14.89
C GLU A 308 16.87 25.53 -15.73
N TRP A 309 15.92 26.20 -15.05
CA TRP A 309 15.10 27.23 -15.66
C TRP A 309 15.76 28.58 -15.43
N GLU A 310 15.92 29.33 -16.53
CA GLU A 310 16.25 30.75 -16.47
C GLU A 310 15.03 31.58 -16.06
#